data_c06bf683ad3810268be21f0fc9ac954a
#
_entry.id   c06bf683ad3810268be21f0fc9ac954a
#
_cell.length_a   1.000
_cell.length_b   1.000
_cell.length_c   1.000
_cell.angle_alpha   90.00
_cell.angle_beta   90.00
_cell.angle_gamma   90.00
#
_symmetry.space_group_name_H-M   'P 1'
#
loop_
_entity.id
_entity.type
_entity.pdbx_description
1 polymer ?
#
loop_
_entity_poly.entity_id
_entity_poly.type
_entity_poly.pdbx_seq_one_letter_code
_entity_poly.pdbx_strand_id
1 'polypeptide(L)'
;DTYIGYWSNDRQHGKGKLVKKNGDVFEANFKEGLFDGEVIIHFANGSRFKGMYKKGLRNGPAIEEDKDGKRFEGVYADGLRNGRFLEKDRNGKIVAQGKYEHGRRIVD
;
A
#
# COMPACT_ATOMS: atom_id res chain seq x y z
N ASP A 1 -8.74 -17.80 -1.09
CA ASP A 1 -8.20 -16.68 -1.86
C ASP A 1 -8.20 -17.04 -3.35
N THR A 2 -8.42 -16.05 -4.19
CA THR A 2 -8.47 -16.25 -5.65
C THR A 2 -7.46 -15.33 -6.31
N TYR A 3 -6.62 -15.90 -7.16
CA TYR A 3 -5.66 -15.13 -7.96
C TYR A 3 -6.07 -15.18 -9.44
N ILE A 4 -6.13 -14.01 -10.07
CA ILE A 4 -6.41 -13.88 -11.50
C ILE A 4 -5.26 -13.08 -12.11
N GLY A 5 -4.45 -13.71 -12.96
CA GLY A 5 -3.29 -13.03 -13.55
C GLY A 5 -2.36 -14.00 -14.25
N TYR A 6 -1.13 -13.56 -14.42
CA TYR A 6 -0.14 -14.33 -15.15
C TYR A 6 0.73 -15.17 -14.21
N TRP A 7 1.28 -16.25 -14.75
CA TRP A 7 2.17 -17.17 -14.05
C TRP A 7 3.46 -17.34 -14.83
N SER A 8 4.55 -17.52 -14.11
CA SER A 8 5.85 -17.87 -14.68
C SER A 8 6.55 -18.81 -13.74
N ASN A 9 6.96 -19.99 -14.25
CA ASN A 9 7.61 -21.03 -13.45
C ASN A 9 6.82 -21.38 -12.19
N ASP A 10 5.49 -21.55 -12.35
CA ASP A 10 4.54 -21.86 -11.28
C ASP A 10 4.43 -20.80 -10.20
N ARG A 11 4.89 -19.58 -10.46
CA ARG A 11 4.75 -18.44 -9.55
C ARG A 11 3.98 -17.31 -10.20
N GLN A 12 3.27 -16.55 -9.38
CA GLN A 12 2.58 -15.35 -9.83
C GLN A 12 3.60 -14.37 -10.43
N HIS A 13 3.25 -13.80 -11.59
CA HIS A 13 4.19 -12.94 -12.29
C HIS A 13 3.46 -11.92 -13.15
N GLY A 14 3.94 -10.65 -13.13
CA GLY A 14 3.30 -9.57 -13.88
C GLY A 14 2.05 -9.07 -13.19
N LYS A 15 1.17 -8.43 -13.94
CA LYS A 15 -0.08 -7.86 -13.40
C LYS A 15 -1.05 -8.95 -13.01
N GLY A 16 -1.66 -8.78 -11.84
CA GLY A 16 -2.66 -9.73 -11.37
C GLY A 16 -3.56 -9.13 -10.32
N LYS A 17 -4.64 -9.87 -10.01
CA LYS A 17 -5.63 -9.49 -9.01
C LYS A 17 -5.75 -10.63 -8.01
N LEU A 18 -5.65 -10.29 -6.74
CA LEU A 18 -5.77 -11.27 -5.66
C LEU A 18 -6.98 -10.89 -4.81
N VAL A 19 -7.93 -11.81 -4.68
CA VAL A 19 -9.13 -11.59 -3.86
C VAL A 19 -9.01 -12.49 -2.62
N LYS A 20 -8.97 -11.85 -1.47
CA LYS A 20 -8.88 -12.54 -0.18
C LYS A 20 -10.26 -12.99 0.30
N LYS A 21 -10.29 -14.01 1.13
CA LYS A 21 -11.55 -14.51 1.71
C LYS A 21 -12.27 -13.44 2.53
N ASN A 22 -11.52 -12.54 3.16
CA ASN A 22 -12.10 -11.47 3.98
C ASN A 22 -12.68 -10.31 3.16
N GLY A 23 -12.55 -10.35 1.83
CA GLY A 23 -13.05 -9.33 0.92
C GLY A 23 -12.04 -8.29 0.49
N ASP A 24 -10.80 -8.35 0.97
CA ASP A 24 -9.75 -7.46 0.48
C ASP A 24 -9.38 -7.83 -0.95
N VAL A 25 -9.17 -6.82 -1.81
CA VAL A 25 -8.82 -7.01 -3.20
C VAL A 25 -7.51 -6.29 -3.49
N PHE A 26 -6.53 -7.03 -4.02
CA PHE A 26 -5.22 -6.50 -4.38
C PHE A 26 -5.11 -6.46 -5.90
N GLU A 27 -4.82 -5.28 -6.44
CA GLU A 27 -4.46 -5.12 -7.84
C GLU A 27 -2.97 -4.81 -7.85
N ALA A 28 -2.16 -5.70 -8.38
CA ALA A 28 -0.74 -5.65 -8.11
C ALA A 28 0.12 -6.12 -9.27
N ASN A 29 1.39 -5.78 -9.19
CA ASN A 29 2.42 -6.40 -10.00
C ASN A 29 3.13 -7.45 -9.14
N PHE A 30 3.44 -8.58 -9.74
CA PHE A 30 4.07 -9.70 -9.07
C PHE A 30 5.38 -10.05 -9.73
N LYS A 31 6.33 -10.50 -8.95
CA LYS A 31 7.59 -11.06 -9.44
C LYS A 31 7.96 -12.23 -8.56
N GLU A 32 8.06 -13.41 -9.18
CA GLU A 32 8.40 -14.65 -8.47
C GLU A 32 7.52 -14.89 -7.25
N GLY A 33 6.22 -14.62 -7.39
CA GLY A 33 5.25 -14.85 -6.33
C GLY A 33 5.14 -13.76 -5.28
N LEU A 34 5.93 -12.70 -5.38
CA LEU A 34 5.91 -11.59 -4.44
C LEU A 34 5.37 -10.32 -5.09
N PHE A 35 4.76 -9.44 -4.29
CA PHE A 35 4.40 -8.11 -4.78
C PHE A 35 5.69 -7.36 -5.14
N ASP A 36 5.69 -6.76 -6.32
CA ASP A 36 6.84 -5.99 -6.81
C ASP A 36 6.34 -4.92 -7.77
N GLY A 37 6.60 -3.65 -7.44
CA GLY A 37 6.07 -2.52 -8.19
C GLY A 37 4.80 -1.97 -7.57
N GLU A 38 3.94 -1.36 -8.38
CA GLU A 38 2.72 -0.72 -7.89
C GLU A 38 1.70 -1.74 -7.39
N VAL A 39 1.11 -1.45 -6.24
CA VAL A 39 0.05 -2.26 -5.65
C VAL A 39 -1.07 -1.32 -5.18
N ILE A 40 -2.30 -1.66 -5.55
CA ILE A 40 -3.50 -0.97 -5.08
C ILE A 40 -4.30 -1.98 -4.28
N ILE A 41 -4.64 -1.62 -3.04
CA ILE A 41 -5.40 -2.50 -2.16
C ILE A 41 -6.74 -1.85 -1.85
N HIS A 42 -7.82 -2.57 -2.10
CA HIS A 42 -9.17 -2.19 -1.68
C HIS A 42 -9.54 -3.07 -0.50
N PHE A 43 -9.51 -2.51 0.69
CA PHE A 43 -9.84 -3.26 1.89
C PHE A 43 -11.34 -3.45 2.03
N ALA A 44 -11.74 -4.57 2.63
CA ALA A 44 -13.15 -4.88 2.84
C ALA A 44 -13.87 -3.82 3.65
N ASN A 45 -13.15 -3.09 4.51
CA ASN A 45 -13.73 -2.03 5.35
C ASN A 45 -13.93 -0.70 4.63
N GLY A 46 -13.60 -0.62 3.33
CA GLY A 46 -13.73 0.60 2.55
C GLY A 46 -12.49 1.48 2.49
N SER A 47 -11.42 1.14 3.21
CA SER A 47 -10.16 1.87 3.10
C SER A 47 -9.37 1.41 1.87
N ARG A 48 -8.40 2.20 1.46
CA ARG A 48 -7.59 1.91 0.26
C ARG A 48 -6.13 2.24 0.52
N PHE A 49 -5.26 1.50 -0.15
CA PHE A 49 -3.83 1.75 -0.17
C PHE A 49 -3.36 1.76 -1.62
N LYS A 50 -2.52 2.73 -1.98
CA LYS A 50 -1.84 2.74 -3.27
C LYS A 50 -0.38 3.07 -3.02
N GLY A 51 0.50 2.19 -3.45
CA GLY A 51 1.93 2.42 -3.21
C GLY A 51 2.80 1.42 -3.94
N MET A 52 4.07 1.45 -3.59
CA MET A 52 5.08 0.60 -4.21
C MET A 52 5.51 -0.50 -3.26
N TYR A 53 5.79 -1.66 -3.83
CA TYR A 53 6.33 -2.82 -3.14
C TYR A 53 7.62 -3.27 -3.80
N LYS A 54 8.52 -3.80 -3.01
CA LYS A 54 9.75 -4.41 -3.50
C LYS A 54 9.99 -5.67 -2.71
N LYS A 55 10.10 -6.81 -3.43
CA LYS A 55 10.30 -8.13 -2.82
C LYS A 55 9.28 -8.42 -1.71
N GLY A 56 8.03 -8.04 -1.94
CA GLY A 56 6.95 -8.31 -1.01
C GLY A 56 6.77 -7.32 0.13
N LEU A 57 7.62 -6.30 0.24
CA LEU A 57 7.54 -5.29 1.28
C LEU A 57 7.19 -3.92 0.70
N ARG A 58 6.39 -3.13 1.43
CA ARG A 58 6.11 -1.75 1.03
C ARG A 58 7.41 -0.96 0.99
N ASN A 59 7.63 -0.28 -0.11
CA ASN A 59 8.88 0.46 -0.31
C ASN A 59 8.68 1.58 -1.31
N GLY A 60 8.80 2.84 -0.86
CA GLY A 60 8.60 4.02 -1.69
C GLY A 60 7.36 4.79 -1.31
N PRO A 61 6.96 5.75 -2.16
CA PRO A 61 5.78 6.60 -1.90
C PRO A 61 4.50 5.79 -1.79
N ALA A 62 3.60 6.23 -0.91
CA ALA A 62 2.31 5.57 -0.71
C ALA A 62 1.23 6.57 -0.29
N ILE A 63 0.01 6.26 -0.67
CA ILE A 63 -1.19 7.00 -0.28
C ILE A 63 -2.15 6.00 0.35
N GLU A 64 -2.61 6.31 1.56
CA GLU A 64 -3.61 5.49 2.25
C GLU A 64 -4.82 6.36 2.53
N GLU A 65 -6.01 5.82 2.26
CA GLU A 65 -7.26 6.54 2.49
C GLU A 65 -8.20 5.66 3.30
N ASP A 66 -8.72 6.18 4.41
CA ASP A 66 -9.69 5.41 5.18
C ASP A 66 -11.10 5.55 4.59
N LYS A 67 -12.05 4.80 5.16
CA LYS A 67 -13.43 4.80 4.67
C LYS A 67 -14.11 6.17 4.78
N ASP A 68 -13.61 7.05 5.64
CA ASP A 68 -14.18 8.38 5.87
C ASP A 68 -13.50 9.46 5.01
N GLY A 69 -12.56 9.06 4.17
CA GLY A 69 -11.87 9.98 3.26
C GLY A 69 -10.65 10.65 3.86
N LYS A 70 -10.24 10.28 5.06
CA LYS A 70 -8.98 10.77 5.63
C LYS A 70 -7.83 10.11 4.89
N ARG A 71 -6.78 10.88 4.64
CA ARG A 71 -5.69 10.43 3.79
C ARG A 71 -4.34 10.59 4.48
N PHE A 72 -3.51 9.56 4.35
CA PHE A 72 -2.10 9.60 4.71
C PHE A 72 -1.28 9.54 3.41
N GLU A 73 -0.34 10.47 3.24
CA GLU A 73 0.58 10.47 2.12
C GLU A 73 1.99 10.45 2.67
N GLY A 74 2.73 9.41 2.38
CA GLY A 74 4.06 9.25 2.96
C GLY A 74 4.92 8.26 2.20
N VAL A 75 5.96 7.79 2.88
CA VAL A 75 6.99 6.93 2.29
C VAL A 75 7.20 5.71 3.18
N TYR A 76 7.42 4.58 2.56
CA TYR A 76 7.77 3.33 3.24
C TYR A 76 9.18 2.89 2.87
N ALA A 77 9.87 2.26 3.79
CA ALA A 77 11.14 1.59 3.55
C ALA A 77 11.09 0.24 4.24
N ASP A 78 11.28 -0.83 3.46
CA ASP A 78 11.27 -2.22 3.95
C ASP A 78 10.06 -2.56 4.83
N GLY A 79 8.89 -2.09 4.43
CA GLY A 79 7.63 -2.38 5.10
C GLY A 79 7.25 -1.42 6.21
N LEU A 80 8.11 -0.50 6.58
CA LEU A 80 7.85 0.46 7.66
C LEU A 80 7.73 1.89 7.12
N ARG A 81 6.87 2.70 7.75
CA ARG A 81 6.80 4.12 7.42
C ARG A 81 8.15 4.75 7.75
N ASN A 82 8.70 5.50 6.81
CA ASN A 82 10.01 6.11 6.97
C ASN A 82 10.12 7.33 6.06
N GLY A 83 10.35 8.51 6.62
CA GLY A 83 10.43 9.76 5.87
C GLY A 83 9.25 10.68 6.15
N ARG A 84 9.15 11.76 5.41
CA ARG A 84 8.13 12.78 5.62
C ARG A 84 6.75 12.27 5.26
N PHE A 85 5.74 12.78 5.96
CA PHE A 85 4.36 12.46 5.69
C PHE A 85 3.44 13.67 5.83
N LEU A 86 2.28 13.58 5.19
CA LEU A 86 1.16 14.51 5.36
C LEU A 86 -0.08 13.70 5.69
N GLU A 87 -0.90 14.22 6.61
CA GLU A 87 -2.25 13.69 6.83
C GLU A 87 -3.24 14.77 6.43
N LYS A 88 -4.25 14.37 5.68
CA LYS A 88 -5.29 15.27 5.17
C LYS A 88 -6.66 14.80 5.60
N ASP A 89 -7.59 15.74 5.83
CA ASP A 89 -8.97 15.39 6.07
C ASP A 89 -9.67 15.09 4.73
N ARG A 90 -10.95 14.72 4.79
CA ARG A 90 -11.73 14.37 3.60
C ARG A 90 -11.84 15.49 2.59
N ASN A 91 -11.62 16.73 3.01
CA ASN A 91 -11.68 17.91 2.14
C ASN A 91 -10.31 18.27 1.56
N GLY A 92 -9.27 17.47 1.85
CA GLY A 92 -7.93 17.74 1.36
C GLY A 92 -7.12 18.70 2.20
N LYS A 93 -7.65 19.12 3.37
CA LYS A 93 -6.93 20.02 4.26
C LYS A 93 -5.87 19.26 5.06
N ILE A 94 -4.66 19.78 5.11
CA ILE A 94 -3.58 19.18 5.89
C ILE A 94 -3.90 19.35 7.37
N VAL A 95 -4.03 18.23 8.10
CA VAL A 95 -4.33 18.24 9.53
C VAL A 95 -3.15 17.78 10.38
N ALA A 96 -2.15 17.16 9.76
CA ALA A 96 -0.93 16.77 10.44
C ALA A 96 0.18 16.60 9.42
N GLN A 97 1.42 16.80 9.84
CA GLN A 97 2.59 16.54 9.03
C GLN A 97 3.79 16.33 9.94
N GLY A 98 4.77 15.64 9.43
CA GLY A 98 5.96 15.34 10.20
C GLY A 98 6.82 14.31 9.52
N LYS A 99 7.44 13.45 10.32
CA LYS A 99 8.38 12.46 9.84
C LYS A 99 8.23 11.16 10.61
N TYR A 100 8.37 10.05 9.90
CA TYR A 100 8.53 8.72 10.50
C TYR A 100 9.98 8.27 10.36
N GLU A 101 10.41 7.48 11.30
CA GLU A 101 11.74 6.88 11.28
C GLU A 101 11.59 5.45 11.77
N HIS A 102 11.82 4.50 10.84
CA HIS A 102 11.65 3.06 11.10
C HIS A 102 10.30 2.72 11.74
N GLY A 103 9.22 3.30 11.24
CA GLY A 103 7.87 3.05 11.71
C GLY A 103 7.46 3.88 12.93
N ARG A 104 8.35 4.67 13.49
CA ARG A 104 8.07 5.52 14.66
C ARG A 104 7.85 6.96 14.22
N ARG A 105 6.74 7.55 14.68
CA ARG A 105 6.46 8.95 14.41
C ARG A 105 7.39 9.82 15.25
N ILE A 106 8.12 10.71 14.59
CA ILE A 106 9.01 11.65 15.26
C ILE A 106 8.24 12.96 15.46
N VAL A 107 8.19 13.39 16.69
CA VAL A 107 7.52 14.65 17.06
C VAL A 107 8.58 15.72 17.19
N ASP A 108 8.42 16.80 16.45
CA ASP A 108 9.31 17.95 16.51
C ASP A 108 9.04 18.80 17.75
#